data_a1775f2334a32b4b0e69b859277a1793
#
_entry.id   a1775f2334a32b4b0e69b859277a1793
#
_cell.length_a   1.000
_cell.length_b   1.000
_cell.length_c   1.000
_cell.angle_alpha   90.00
_cell.angle_beta   90.00
_cell.angle_gamma   90.00
#
_symmetry.space_group_name_H-M   'P 1'
#
loop_
_entity.id
_entity.type
_entity.pdbx_description
1 polymer ?
#
loop_
_entity_poly.entity_id
_entity_poly.type
_entity_poly.pdbx_seq_one_letter_code
_entity_poly.pdbx_strand_id
1 'polypeptide(L)'
;FGGLHPDCENVVEELEKLKDMGMAGIKFHPPFQKVHLEDPKYEEMWRRINALGFPVLIHCGTAKIARPYDLYPSGVRKILKYAPDIPIIMAHMGSFCMMKNPEETLDDLPENVFIDTAMSAELEDSGEFEEIIRKFGPERTMYGCDFPYGSQKAAIARIRDSSFSDSEKEEMLWKNAAKILKSVRKLPENF
;
A
#
# COMPACT_ATOMS: atom_id res chain seq x y z
N PHE A 1 10.09 6.02 3.83
CA PHE A 1 9.36 6.55 2.67
C PHE A 1 9.25 8.05 2.85
N GLY A 2 9.46 8.80 1.75
CA GLY A 2 9.25 10.23 1.70
C GLY A 2 7.80 10.59 1.39
N GLY A 3 7.36 11.77 1.82
CA GLY A 3 6.08 12.33 1.42
C GLY A 3 6.28 13.58 0.58
N LEU A 4 5.44 13.76 -0.43
CA LEU A 4 5.34 15.01 -1.16
C LEU A 4 3.88 15.28 -1.50
N HIS A 5 3.55 16.54 -1.78
CA HIS A 5 2.21 16.87 -2.23
C HIS A 5 2.14 16.78 -3.76
N PRO A 6 1.18 16.05 -4.36
CA PRO A 6 1.09 15.90 -5.81
C PRO A 6 0.95 17.23 -6.58
N ASP A 7 0.35 18.25 -5.96
CA ASP A 7 0.19 19.59 -6.53
C ASP A 7 1.35 20.55 -6.15
N CYS A 8 2.51 20.06 -5.66
CA CYS A 8 3.66 20.95 -5.48
C CYS A 8 4.21 21.43 -6.82
N GLU A 9 4.74 22.66 -6.85
CA GLU A 9 5.10 23.38 -8.07
C GLU A 9 6.09 22.62 -8.98
N ASN A 10 7.04 21.89 -8.37
CA ASN A 10 8.10 21.16 -9.09
C ASN A 10 8.12 19.68 -8.68
N VAL A 11 6.99 18.99 -8.81
CA VAL A 11 6.81 17.61 -8.32
C VAL A 11 7.87 16.64 -8.85
N VAL A 12 8.30 16.79 -10.10
CA VAL A 12 9.34 15.94 -10.71
C VAL A 12 10.69 16.16 -10.06
N GLU A 13 11.09 17.41 -9.84
CA GLU A 13 12.36 17.75 -9.16
C GLU A 13 12.35 17.32 -7.69
N GLU A 14 11.21 17.45 -7.01
CA GLU A 14 11.07 16.98 -5.63
C GLU A 14 11.20 15.45 -5.52
N LEU A 15 10.69 14.69 -6.49
CA LEU A 15 10.88 13.25 -6.57
C LEU A 15 12.37 12.88 -6.73
N GLU A 16 13.12 13.63 -7.56
CA GLU A 16 14.56 13.41 -7.73
C GLU A 16 15.33 13.70 -6.45
N LYS A 17 15.02 14.81 -5.77
CA LYS A 17 15.61 15.12 -4.47
C LYS A 17 15.34 14.01 -3.43
N LEU A 18 14.14 13.46 -3.39
CA LEU A 18 13.84 12.34 -2.50
C LEU A 18 14.68 11.10 -2.85
N LYS A 19 14.94 10.85 -4.14
CA LYS A 19 15.82 9.78 -4.59
C LYS A 19 17.27 10.01 -4.14
N ASP A 20 17.78 11.21 -4.34
CA ASP A 20 19.15 11.61 -3.94
C ASP A 20 19.34 11.56 -2.42
N MET A 21 18.29 11.87 -1.65
CA MET A 21 18.27 11.71 -0.19
C MET A 21 18.25 10.24 0.28
N GLY A 22 18.16 9.28 -0.65
CA GLY A 22 18.13 7.86 -0.33
C GLY A 22 16.79 7.37 0.22
N MET A 23 15.68 8.06 -0.06
CA MET A 23 14.35 7.56 0.31
C MET A 23 14.08 6.23 -0.41
N ALA A 24 13.50 5.28 0.31
CA ALA A 24 13.22 3.93 -0.20
C ALA A 24 11.85 3.82 -0.89
N GLY A 25 11.06 4.87 -0.92
CA GLY A 25 9.73 4.90 -1.53
C GLY A 25 8.97 6.17 -1.19
N ILE A 26 7.77 6.29 -1.69
CA ILE A 26 6.88 7.45 -1.51
C ILE A 26 5.62 7.05 -0.74
N LYS A 27 5.16 7.92 0.15
CA LYS A 27 3.83 7.78 0.81
C LYS A 27 2.90 8.88 0.34
N PHE A 28 1.69 8.47 -0.10
CA PHE A 28 0.57 9.38 -0.33
C PHE A 28 -0.57 9.13 0.65
N HIS A 29 -1.25 10.22 1.00
CA HIS A 29 -2.47 10.17 1.81
C HIS A 29 -3.55 11.07 1.18
N PRO A 30 -4.25 10.59 0.14
CA PRO A 30 -5.15 11.40 -0.67
C PRO A 30 -6.15 12.23 0.11
N PRO A 31 -6.86 11.70 1.14
CA PRO A 31 -7.81 12.51 1.92
C PRO A 31 -7.17 13.69 2.67
N PHE A 32 -5.95 13.54 3.19
CA PHE A 32 -5.25 14.63 3.87
C PHE A 32 -4.68 15.64 2.86
N GLN A 33 -4.23 15.17 1.71
CA GLN A 33 -3.71 15.99 0.63
C GLN A 33 -4.82 16.61 -0.23
N LYS A 34 -6.08 16.15 -0.08
CA LYS A 34 -7.26 16.61 -0.84
C LYS A 34 -7.09 16.47 -2.35
N VAL A 35 -6.58 15.32 -2.79
CA VAL A 35 -6.30 15.03 -4.19
C VAL A 35 -6.91 13.71 -4.63
N HIS A 36 -7.36 13.63 -5.87
CA HIS A 36 -7.69 12.40 -6.56
C HIS A 36 -6.45 11.90 -7.29
N LEU A 37 -5.66 11.02 -6.65
CA LEU A 37 -4.37 10.55 -7.18
C LEU A 37 -4.47 9.85 -8.54
N GLU A 38 -5.64 9.33 -8.87
CA GLU A 38 -5.97 8.70 -10.15
C GLU A 38 -6.33 9.70 -11.25
N ASP A 39 -6.35 11.00 -10.95
CA ASP A 39 -6.62 12.04 -11.95
C ASP A 39 -5.51 12.07 -13.00
N PRO A 40 -5.85 12.08 -14.32
CA PRO A 40 -4.88 12.16 -15.40
C PRO A 40 -3.89 13.34 -15.31
N LYS A 41 -4.23 14.40 -14.61
CA LYS A 41 -3.31 15.53 -14.39
C LYS A 41 -1.99 15.13 -13.71
N TYR A 42 -1.98 13.99 -12.99
CA TYR A 42 -0.79 13.46 -12.32
C TYR A 42 0.00 12.44 -13.16
N GLU A 43 -0.33 12.27 -14.44
CA GLU A 43 0.36 11.32 -15.32
C GLU A 43 1.88 11.50 -15.31
N GLU A 44 2.39 12.74 -15.44
CA GLU A 44 3.82 13.04 -15.46
C GLU A 44 4.50 12.63 -14.13
N MET A 45 3.88 12.96 -13.01
CA MET A 45 4.34 12.52 -11.68
C MET A 45 4.44 10.99 -11.59
N TRP A 46 3.40 10.28 -11.99
CA TRP A 46 3.38 8.81 -11.93
C TRP A 46 4.41 8.18 -12.85
N ARG A 47 4.57 8.69 -14.08
CA ARG A 47 5.62 8.24 -14.99
C ARG A 47 7.02 8.47 -14.40
N ARG A 48 7.22 9.61 -13.71
CA ARG A 48 8.51 9.88 -13.06
C ARG A 48 8.76 8.96 -11.87
N ILE A 49 7.75 8.71 -11.03
CA ILE A 49 7.85 7.74 -9.93
C ILE A 49 8.22 6.35 -10.48
N ASN A 50 7.58 5.92 -11.56
CA ASN A 50 7.87 4.65 -12.23
C ASN A 50 9.32 4.60 -12.74
N ALA A 51 9.78 5.63 -13.43
CA ALA A 51 11.15 5.72 -13.94
C ALA A 51 12.22 5.72 -12.85
N LEU A 52 11.93 6.31 -11.69
CA LEU A 52 12.81 6.30 -10.52
C LEU A 52 12.77 4.97 -9.75
N GLY A 53 11.83 4.09 -10.06
CA GLY A 53 11.67 2.80 -9.39
C GLY A 53 11.26 2.92 -7.92
N PHE A 54 10.48 3.93 -7.56
CA PHE A 54 10.00 4.09 -6.20
C PHE A 54 8.79 3.19 -5.91
N PRO A 55 8.85 2.28 -4.92
CA PRO A 55 7.64 1.72 -4.32
C PRO A 55 6.77 2.82 -3.74
N VAL A 56 5.46 2.68 -3.88
CA VAL A 56 4.51 3.67 -3.37
C VAL A 56 3.55 3.04 -2.38
N LEU A 57 3.49 3.60 -1.17
CA LEU A 57 2.48 3.27 -0.17
C LEU A 57 1.36 4.31 -0.22
N ILE A 58 0.13 3.88 -0.43
CA ILE A 58 -1.03 4.77 -0.58
C ILE A 58 -2.06 4.45 0.49
N HIS A 59 -2.56 5.47 1.18
CA HIS A 59 -3.75 5.31 2.00
C HIS A 59 -4.95 4.99 1.10
N CYS A 60 -5.62 3.87 1.36
CA CYS A 60 -6.75 3.38 0.58
C CYS A 60 -7.99 3.25 1.47
N GLY A 61 -9.03 4.00 1.13
CA GLY A 61 -10.32 3.96 1.81
C GLY A 61 -10.29 4.26 3.30
N THR A 62 -11.43 4.05 3.94
CA THR A 62 -11.57 4.09 5.40
C THR A 62 -12.45 2.99 5.92
N ALA A 63 -12.25 2.60 7.17
CA ALA A 63 -12.92 1.47 7.79
C ALA A 63 -14.46 1.58 7.92
N LYS A 64 -15.05 2.76 7.90
CA LYS A 64 -16.48 2.92 8.25
C LYS A 64 -17.29 3.86 7.36
N ILE A 65 -16.69 4.90 6.78
CA ILE A 65 -17.39 5.92 5.99
C ILE A 65 -16.46 6.35 4.86
N ALA A 66 -16.92 6.24 3.62
CA ALA A 66 -16.22 6.79 2.45
C ALA A 66 -15.98 8.30 2.64
N ARG A 67 -14.75 8.76 2.41
CA ARG A 67 -14.38 10.17 2.49
C ARG A 67 -14.12 10.71 1.09
N PRO A 68 -14.30 12.01 0.87
CA PRO A 68 -13.77 12.65 -0.32
C PRO A 68 -12.27 12.32 -0.49
N TYR A 69 -11.85 12.02 -1.70
CA TYR A 69 -10.47 11.67 -2.05
C TYR A 69 -9.97 10.31 -1.58
N ASP A 70 -10.80 9.46 -0.97
CA ASP A 70 -10.38 8.07 -0.70
C ASP A 70 -10.03 7.38 -2.02
N LEU A 71 -8.88 6.71 -2.04
CA LEU A 71 -8.47 5.89 -3.17
C LEU A 71 -8.95 4.45 -2.96
N TYR A 72 -9.43 3.85 -4.02
CA TYR A 72 -9.94 2.47 -4.08
C TYR A 72 -9.22 1.66 -5.16
N PRO A 73 -9.39 0.32 -5.22
CA PRO A 73 -8.78 -0.52 -6.25
C PRO A 73 -9.01 -0.02 -7.68
N SER A 74 -10.20 0.48 -8.00
CA SER A 74 -10.49 1.08 -9.32
C SER A 74 -9.59 2.27 -9.66
N GLY A 75 -9.27 3.11 -8.68
CA GLY A 75 -8.34 4.22 -8.82
C GLY A 75 -6.89 3.73 -9.04
N VAL A 76 -6.47 2.69 -8.31
CA VAL A 76 -5.14 2.07 -8.50
C VAL A 76 -4.99 1.51 -9.90
N ARG A 77 -6.03 0.87 -10.47
CA ARG A 77 -6.00 0.42 -11.88
C ARG A 77 -5.76 1.55 -12.88
N LYS A 78 -6.25 2.77 -12.59
CA LYS A 78 -5.96 3.94 -13.43
C LYS A 78 -4.50 4.39 -13.29
N ILE A 79 -3.97 4.40 -12.06
CA ILE A 79 -2.57 4.76 -11.77
C ILE A 79 -1.60 3.80 -12.47
N LEU A 80 -1.89 2.49 -12.46
CA LEU A 80 -1.07 1.46 -13.12
C LEU A 80 -0.89 1.68 -14.63
N LYS A 81 -1.74 2.46 -15.29
CA LYS A 81 -1.54 2.84 -16.70
C LYS A 81 -0.31 3.73 -16.89
N TYR A 82 0.10 4.46 -15.87
CA TYR A 82 1.22 5.38 -15.88
C TYR A 82 2.45 4.86 -15.12
N ALA A 83 2.22 3.96 -14.17
CA ALA A 83 3.25 3.38 -13.29
C ALA A 83 3.10 1.85 -13.19
N PRO A 84 3.30 1.10 -14.30
CA PRO A 84 3.06 -0.34 -14.33
C PRO A 84 4.13 -1.19 -13.64
N ASP A 85 5.36 -0.67 -13.43
CA ASP A 85 6.52 -1.49 -13.08
C ASP A 85 6.87 -1.43 -11.59
N ILE A 86 6.36 -0.44 -10.86
CA ILE A 86 6.71 -0.23 -9.46
C ILE A 86 5.79 -0.98 -8.49
N PRO A 87 6.26 -1.39 -7.31
CA PRO A 87 5.40 -1.88 -6.25
C PRO A 87 4.44 -0.78 -5.78
N ILE A 88 3.14 -1.06 -5.81
CA ILE A 88 2.09 -0.23 -5.21
C ILE A 88 1.52 -0.96 -4.01
N ILE A 89 1.60 -0.34 -2.84
CA ILE A 89 1.10 -0.88 -1.58
C ILE A 89 -0.16 -0.11 -1.19
N MET A 90 -1.28 -0.79 -1.22
CA MET A 90 -2.58 -0.27 -0.80
C MET A 90 -2.74 -0.50 0.70
N ALA A 91 -2.69 0.57 1.50
CA ALA A 91 -2.89 0.47 2.94
C ALA A 91 -4.30 -0.02 3.31
N HIS A 92 -4.45 -0.51 4.54
CA HIS A 92 -5.73 -0.90 5.13
C HIS A 92 -6.46 -1.99 4.33
N MET A 93 -5.77 -3.10 4.05
CA MET A 93 -6.31 -4.23 3.29
C MET A 93 -6.87 -3.83 1.91
N GLY A 94 -6.29 -2.78 1.29
CA GLY A 94 -6.79 -2.26 0.03
C GLY A 94 -8.17 -1.64 0.10
N SER A 95 -8.53 -1.02 1.23
CA SER A 95 -9.86 -0.44 1.44
C SER A 95 -10.94 -1.49 1.75
N PHE A 96 -10.61 -2.46 2.56
CA PHE A 96 -11.41 -3.65 2.87
C PHE A 96 -12.87 -3.40 3.28
N CYS A 97 -13.20 -2.23 3.82
CA CYS A 97 -14.61 -1.89 4.11
C CYS A 97 -15.48 -1.70 2.86
N MET A 98 -14.86 -1.52 1.68
CA MET A 98 -15.55 -1.36 0.40
C MET A 98 -15.56 -2.63 -0.45
N MET A 99 -15.01 -3.75 0.05
CA MET A 99 -14.96 -5.03 -0.66
C MET A 99 -16.33 -5.61 -1.04
N LYS A 100 -17.39 -5.08 -0.46
CA LYS A 100 -18.79 -5.41 -0.84
C LYS A 100 -19.25 -4.73 -2.12
N ASN A 101 -18.50 -3.74 -2.62
CA ASN A 101 -18.76 -3.13 -3.91
C ASN A 101 -18.10 -3.95 -5.02
N PRO A 102 -18.84 -4.55 -5.96
CA PRO A 102 -18.26 -5.36 -7.04
C PRO A 102 -17.26 -4.61 -7.93
N GLU A 103 -17.36 -3.28 -8.00
CA GLU A 103 -16.43 -2.45 -8.78
C GLU A 103 -15.09 -2.23 -8.05
N GLU A 104 -15.08 -2.43 -6.73
CA GLU A 104 -13.91 -2.21 -5.87
C GLU A 104 -13.29 -3.52 -5.37
N THR A 105 -13.20 -4.51 -6.25
CA THR A 105 -12.53 -5.78 -5.97
C THR A 105 -11.02 -5.68 -6.09
N LEU A 106 -10.30 -6.51 -5.34
CA LEU A 106 -8.84 -6.71 -5.51
C LEU A 106 -8.50 -7.67 -6.65
N ASP A 107 -9.52 -8.29 -7.25
CA ASP A 107 -9.33 -9.19 -8.39
C ASP A 107 -8.66 -8.45 -9.55
N ASP A 108 -7.91 -9.16 -10.38
CA ASP A 108 -7.21 -8.65 -11.56
C ASP A 108 -6.15 -7.54 -11.31
N LEU A 109 -5.80 -7.28 -10.05
CA LEU A 109 -4.65 -6.43 -9.75
C LEU A 109 -3.35 -7.21 -10.03
N PRO A 110 -2.37 -6.61 -10.75
CA PRO A 110 -1.12 -7.29 -11.11
C PRO A 110 -0.26 -7.62 -9.89
N GLU A 111 0.73 -8.50 -10.08
CA GLU A 111 1.59 -9.04 -9.02
C GLU A 111 2.43 -7.98 -8.27
N ASN A 112 2.65 -6.81 -8.86
CA ASN A 112 3.34 -5.70 -8.21
C ASN A 112 2.43 -4.84 -7.34
N VAL A 113 1.16 -5.20 -7.17
CA VAL A 113 0.25 -4.56 -6.21
C VAL A 113 0.20 -5.39 -4.92
N PHE A 114 0.36 -4.73 -3.81
CA PHE A 114 0.38 -5.29 -2.46
C PHE A 114 -0.69 -4.62 -1.60
N ILE A 115 -1.07 -5.28 -0.50
CA ILE A 115 -1.87 -4.68 0.57
C ILE A 115 -1.11 -4.75 1.89
N ASP A 116 -1.45 -3.87 2.84
CA ASP A 116 -0.99 -4.00 4.21
C ASP A 116 -2.14 -4.26 5.19
N THR A 117 -1.80 -4.75 6.38
CA THR A 117 -2.78 -5.10 7.43
C THR A 117 -3.03 -3.96 8.41
N ALA A 118 -2.62 -2.73 8.08
CA ALA A 118 -2.81 -1.58 8.97
C ALA A 118 -4.29 -1.40 9.35
N MET A 119 -4.54 -1.09 10.62
CA MET A 119 -5.88 -0.92 11.21
C MET A 119 -6.78 -2.17 11.21
N SER A 120 -6.33 -3.30 10.67
CA SER A 120 -7.16 -4.51 10.64
C SER A 120 -7.40 -5.14 12.02
N ALA A 121 -6.48 -4.89 12.98
CA ALA A 121 -6.61 -5.42 14.34
C ALA A 121 -7.65 -4.68 15.21
N GLU A 122 -8.03 -3.47 14.83
CA GLU A 122 -9.03 -2.64 15.51
C GLU A 122 -10.46 -2.88 15.02
N LEU A 123 -10.62 -3.78 14.03
CA LEU A 123 -11.91 -4.11 13.48
C LEU A 123 -12.46 -5.40 14.10
N GLU A 124 -13.76 -5.43 14.26
CA GLU A 124 -14.46 -6.65 14.68
C GLU A 124 -14.17 -7.76 13.68
N ASP A 125 -13.78 -8.92 14.20
CA ASP A 125 -13.42 -10.06 13.37
C ASP A 125 -14.67 -10.74 12.82
N SER A 126 -15.02 -10.42 11.58
CA SER A 126 -16.08 -11.11 10.83
C SER A 126 -15.57 -12.31 10.04
N GLY A 127 -14.28 -12.69 10.19
CA GLY A 127 -13.62 -13.67 9.31
C GLY A 127 -13.10 -13.06 8.00
N GLU A 128 -13.49 -11.84 7.69
CA GLU A 128 -13.12 -11.15 6.44
C GLU A 128 -11.59 -10.96 6.29
N PHE A 129 -10.87 -10.82 7.41
CA PHE A 129 -9.41 -10.65 7.40
C PHE A 129 -8.71 -11.80 6.67
N GLU A 130 -8.97 -13.03 7.08
CA GLU A 130 -8.34 -14.19 6.45
C GLU A 130 -8.88 -14.45 5.05
N GLU A 131 -10.18 -14.23 4.81
CA GLU A 131 -10.80 -14.40 3.51
C GLU A 131 -10.16 -13.49 2.46
N ILE A 132 -9.99 -12.20 2.77
CA ILE A 132 -9.36 -11.23 1.88
C ILE A 132 -7.92 -11.66 1.57
N ILE A 133 -7.14 -12.02 2.60
CA ILE A 133 -5.75 -12.42 2.41
C ILE A 133 -5.65 -13.72 1.59
N ARG A 134 -6.50 -14.70 1.85
CA ARG A 134 -6.50 -15.95 1.07
C ARG A 134 -6.84 -15.72 -0.40
N LYS A 135 -7.77 -14.81 -0.66
CA LYS A 135 -8.17 -14.46 -2.03
C LYS A 135 -7.10 -13.64 -2.75
N PHE A 136 -6.48 -12.69 -2.07
CA PHE A 136 -5.49 -11.78 -2.67
C PHE A 136 -4.09 -12.41 -2.76
N GLY A 137 -3.68 -13.15 -1.74
CA GLY A 137 -2.40 -13.83 -1.61
C GLY A 137 -1.59 -13.36 -0.41
N PRO A 138 -1.16 -14.27 0.49
CA PRO A 138 -0.26 -13.94 1.59
C PRO A 138 1.08 -13.38 1.11
N GLU A 139 1.57 -13.81 -0.07
CA GLU A 139 2.80 -13.36 -0.72
C GLU A 139 2.74 -11.91 -1.24
N ARG A 140 1.56 -11.31 -1.24
CA ARG A 140 1.31 -9.89 -1.61
C ARG A 140 0.71 -9.08 -0.47
N THR A 141 0.64 -9.67 0.72
CA THR A 141 0.13 -9.01 1.94
C THR A 141 1.29 -8.69 2.86
N MET A 142 1.33 -7.49 3.44
CA MET A 142 2.39 -7.05 4.35
C MET A 142 1.82 -6.66 5.70
N TYR A 143 2.60 -6.91 6.76
CA TYR A 143 2.31 -6.37 8.07
C TYR A 143 2.32 -4.84 8.06
N GLY A 144 1.28 -4.25 8.62
CA GLY A 144 1.14 -2.84 8.96
C GLY A 144 0.31 -2.69 10.22
N CYS A 145 0.49 -1.59 10.96
CA CYS A 145 -0.32 -1.30 12.16
C CYS A 145 -0.86 0.12 12.20
N ASP A 146 -0.33 1.03 11.36
CA ASP A 146 -0.69 2.46 11.36
C ASP A 146 -0.44 3.16 12.71
N PHE A 147 0.68 2.80 13.38
CA PHE A 147 1.05 3.43 14.64
C PHE A 147 1.19 4.97 14.48
N PRO A 148 0.66 5.80 15.43
CA PRO A 148 0.11 5.43 16.75
C PRO A 148 -1.40 5.14 16.78
N TYR A 149 -2.09 5.14 15.63
CA TYR A 149 -3.54 4.88 15.56
C TYR A 149 -3.90 3.43 15.83
N GLY A 150 -3.06 2.49 15.40
CA GLY A 150 -3.21 1.06 15.63
C GLY A 150 -2.13 0.49 16.56
N SER A 151 -2.46 -0.63 17.20
CA SER A 151 -1.57 -1.34 18.12
C SER A 151 -0.64 -2.31 17.36
N GLN A 152 0.68 -2.09 17.43
CA GLN A 152 1.67 -3.02 16.88
C GLN A 152 1.49 -4.44 17.45
N LYS A 153 1.28 -4.55 18.76
CA LYS A 153 1.09 -5.84 19.43
C LYS A 153 -0.15 -6.58 18.91
N ALA A 154 -1.27 -5.86 18.78
CA ALA A 154 -2.52 -6.45 18.28
C ALA A 154 -2.41 -6.85 16.80
N ALA A 155 -1.80 -6.02 15.97
CA ALA A 155 -1.62 -6.31 14.55
C ALA A 155 -0.70 -7.53 14.31
N ILE A 156 0.38 -7.67 15.09
CA ILE A 156 1.26 -8.87 15.05
C ILE A 156 0.50 -10.09 15.53
N ALA A 157 -0.24 -9.98 16.64
CA ALA A 157 -1.02 -11.09 17.19
C ALA A 157 -2.05 -11.59 16.18
N ARG A 158 -2.75 -10.68 15.49
CA ARG A 158 -3.75 -11.04 14.48
C ARG A 158 -3.17 -11.93 13.36
N ILE A 159 -1.96 -11.63 12.88
CA ILE A 159 -1.29 -12.49 11.90
C ILE A 159 -0.83 -13.81 12.55
N ARG A 160 -0.22 -13.76 13.74
CA ARG A 160 0.30 -14.95 14.40
C ARG A 160 -0.78 -15.96 14.78
N ASP A 161 -1.93 -15.47 15.24
CA ASP A 161 -3.04 -16.29 15.74
C ASP A 161 -3.98 -16.74 14.62
N SER A 162 -3.75 -16.27 13.37
CA SER A 162 -4.52 -16.69 12.19
C SER A 162 -4.24 -18.13 11.79
N SER A 163 -5.11 -18.69 10.94
CA SER A 163 -5.00 -20.06 10.44
C SER A 163 -4.02 -20.24 9.27
N PHE A 164 -3.23 -19.22 8.90
CA PHE A 164 -2.17 -19.32 7.92
C PHE A 164 -1.03 -20.21 8.41
N SER A 165 -0.30 -20.82 7.48
CA SER A 165 0.93 -21.57 7.81
C SER A 165 2.03 -20.65 8.32
N ASP A 166 3.02 -21.19 9.01
CA ASP A 166 4.15 -20.42 9.52
C ASP A 166 4.92 -19.72 8.39
N SER A 167 5.04 -20.34 7.22
CA SER A 167 5.68 -19.74 6.05
C SER A 167 4.90 -18.53 5.54
N GLU A 168 3.57 -18.62 5.43
CA GLU A 168 2.72 -17.50 5.01
C GLU A 168 2.75 -16.36 6.04
N LYS A 169 2.77 -16.68 7.33
CA LYS A 169 2.93 -15.68 8.39
C LYS A 169 4.25 -14.92 8.28
N GLU A 170 5.36 -15.64 7.99
CA GLU A 170 6.65 -14.99 7.75
C GLU A 170 6.64 -14.11 6.49
N GLU A 171 6.01 -14.55 5.39
CA GLU A 171 5.83 -13.71 4.21
C GLU A 171 5.16 -12.39 4.58
N MET A 172 4.03 -12.44 5.27
CA MET A 172 3.29 -11.26 5.68
C MET A 172 4.05 -10.39 6.69
N LEU A 173 4.66 -10.99 7.71
CA LEU A 173 5.29 -10.24 8.80
C LEU A 173 6.54 -9.47 8.37
N TRP A 174 7.33 -9.98 7.42
CA TRP A 174 8.57 -9.30 7.06
C TRP A 174 9.11 -9.60 5.64
N LYS A 175 8.94 -10.80 5.07
CA LYS A 175 9.61 -11.18 3.81
C LYS A 175 9.15 -10.34 2.62
N ASN A 176 7.84 -10.09 2.49
CA ASN A 176 7.31 -9.28 1.40
C ASN A 176 7.85 -7.85 1.44
N ALA A 177 7.86 -7.22 2.62
CA ALA A 177 8.45 -5.89 2.78
C ALA A 177 9.95 -5.88 2.50
N ALA A 178 10.69 -6.90 2.97
CA ALA A 178 12.12 -7.06 2.70
C ALA A 178 12.42 -7.20 1.20
N LYS A 179 11.61 -7.97 0.47
CA LYS A 179 11.72 -8.15 -0.99
C LYS A 179 11.60 -6.81 -1.72
N ILE A 180 10.60 -6.00 -1.37
CA ILE A 180 10.42 -4.67 -1.95
C ILE A 180 11.59 -3.74 -1.59
N LEU A 181 12.00 -3.70 -0.32
CA LEU A 181 13.10 -2.83 0.10
C LEU A 181 14.44 -3.22 -0.54
N LYS A 182 14.72 -4.52 -0.71
CA LYS A 182 15.93 -5.01 -1.41
C LYS A 182 15.98 -4.60 -2.88
N SER A 183 14.85 -4.40 -3.54
CA SER A 183 14.82 -3.96 -4.94
C SER A 183 15.23 -2.48 -5.11
N VAL A 184 15.15 -1.68 -4.05
CA VAL A 184 15.38 -0.22 -4.13
C VAL A 184 16.60 0.26 -3.34
N ARG A 185 17.10 -0.53 -2.40
CA ARG A 185 18.29 -0.21 -1.62
C ARG A 185 19.03 -1.47 -1.15
N LYS A 186 20.35 -1.34 -0.97
CA LYS A 186 21.16 -2.40 -0.36
C LYS A 186 20.80 -2.51 1.13
N LEU A 187 20.22 -3.63 1.52
CA LEU A 187 19.96 -3.96 2.93
C LEU A 187 21.18 -4.71 3.53
N PRO A 188 21.32 -4.71 4.86
CA PRO A 188 22.32 -5.56 5.53
C PRO A 188 22.14 -7.04 5.17
N GLU A 189 23.23 -7.80 5.14
CA GLU A 189 23.23 -9.24 4.74
C GLU A 189 22.32 -10.11 5.62
N ASN A 190 22.09 -9.69 6.86
CA ASN A 190 21.27 -10.42 7.85
C ASN A 190 19.79 -10.00 7.84
N PHE A 191 19.35 -9.30 6.80
CA PHE A 191 17.96 -8.84 6.66
C PHE A 191 17.14 -9.76 5.75
#